data_c559519fad9a90fb88a24be0ebf7dda7
#
_entry.id   c559519fad9a90fb88a24be0ebf7dda7
#
_cell.length_a   1.000
_cell.length_b   1.000
_cell.length_c   1.000
_cell.angle_alpha   90.00
_cell.angle_beta   90.00
_cell.angle_gamma   90.00
#
_symmetry.space_group_name_H-M   'P 1'
#
loop_
_entity.id
_entity.type
_entity.pdbx_description
1 polymer ?
#
loop_
_entity_poly.entity_id
_entity_poly.type
_entity_poly.pdbx_seq_one_letter_code
_entity_poly.pdbx_strand_id
1 'polypeptide(L)'
;MHNIIGQRILLLFFILVSLTFGSIGSAWASSTTSEVPEGIVGAVCVIRHDNKVVMISEVITEKLALPGGYIDSGYNAPQTAIREALEETGLHVHVDKFLQYRGRAAIYACVANDPIPVTEFKTKSGFTAVASWSSAHFGKEVKQVYLINPFKVDGKNYRYPDDIVLLKKWLQQTPNSAVTYYHNLSQEVNPLHRWELSQMLTFQHWVDGLSSWQQTLFSSWMTVTNLPGEYGFIFTVLFGCLIAFGPVSFLRLSTVMLSVTMVASIIKLTIASPRPFYIIPALQKVAASGYGFPSGHTLMALVLWGFIGIQAYRYIKVHNPSAQLMRWRLGIMSTVVLFSLSQAVARVWYGVHFISDTVASLVIGSVMIASFTLWINLDKHNLTRCMTNKWFWLNVTVAFGLIAGTTQAPDHIYLFSCVLAIFLINDYVPRQYQRLNLRYLLGLITCLLIGCSVILYSGYMLINLSNVSLIVLAIRSITIVVLITWILGCSSWFYRQTCPPLAHAQQAN
;
A
#
# COMPACT_ATOMS: atom_id res chain seq x y z
N MET A 1 21.26 29.61 13.80
CA MET A 1 20.14 28.64 13.75
C MET A 1 20.29 27.52 12.69
N HIS A 2 21.16 27.65 11.67
CA HIS A 2 21.35 26.62 10.65
C HIS A 2 22.03 25.31 11.12
N ASN A 3 22.86 25.37 12.17
CA ASN A 3 23.61 24.21 12.66
C ASN A 3 22.78 23.23 13.52
N ILE A 4 21.66 23.67 14.10
CA ILE A 4 20.84 22.83 15.00
C ILE A 4 19.95 21.88 14.23
N ILE A 5 19.50 22.25 13.03
CA ILE A 5 18.65 21.39 12.18
C ILE A 5 19.47 20.23 11.60
N GLY A 6 20.67 20.49 11.12
CA GLY A 6 21.58 19.45 10.60
C GLY A 6 21.99 18.42 11.66
N GLN A 7 22.31 18.88 12.87
CA GLN A 7 22.66 17.98 13.97
C GLN A 7 21.50 17.11 14.46
N ARG A 8 20.26 17.64 14.46
CA ARG A 8 19.06 16.88 14.86
C ARG A 8 18.65 15.85 13.79
N ILE A 9 18.81 16.17 12.51
CA ILE A 9 18.59 15.21 11.42
C ILE A 9 19.61 14.07 11.50
N LEU A 10 20.87 14.38 11.76
CA LEU A 10 21.93 13.38 11.90
C LEU A 10 21.72 12.48 13.13
N LEU A 11 21.29 13.06 14.26
CA LEU A 11 21.02 12.32 15.49
C LEU A 11 19.81 11.37 15.33
N LEU A 12 18.73 11.82 14.68
CA LEU A 12 17.57 10.99 14.38
C LEU A 12 17.88 9.90 13.37
N PHE A 13 18.75 10.16 12.40
CA PHE A 13 19.23 9.14 11.46
C PHE A 13 20.02 8.05 12.20
N PHE A 14 20.91 8.43 13.14
CA PHE A 14 21.64 7.47 13.97
C PHE A 14 20.74 6.69 14.93
N ILE A 15 19.69 7.32 15.49
CA ILE A 15 18.71 6.64 16.35
C ILE A 15 17.86 5.68 15.52
N LEU A 16 17.43 6.04 14.31
CA LEU A 16 16.68 5.15 13.42
C LEU A 16 17.53 3.94 12.98
N VAL A 17 18.79 4.18 12.63
CA VAL A 17 19.75 3.13 12.26
C VAL A 17 20.07 2.22 13.46
N SER A 18 20.22 2.78 14.68
CA SER A 18 20.49 1.96 15.87
C SER A 18 19.28 1.16 16.35
N LEU A 19 18.05 1.63 16.13
CA LEU A 19 16.83 0.88 16.45
C LEU A 19 16.60 -0.29 15.47
N THR A 20 17.07 -0.18 14.23
CA THR A 20 17.02 -1.29 13.25
C THR A 20 18.12 -2.32 13.41
N PHE A 21 19.25 -1.95 14.06
CA PHE A 21 20.36 -2.86 14.32
C PHE A 21 20.41 -3.41 15.77
N GLY A 22 19.55 -2.93 16.66
CA GLY A 22 19.57 -3.27 18.09
C GLY A 22 18.98 -4.62 18.48
N SER A 23 18.49 -5.44 17.55
CA SER A 23 17.90 -6.75 17.83
C SER A 23 18.73 -7.95 17.33
N ILE A 24 20.01 -7.78 17.04
CA ILE A 24 20.92 -8.91 16.78
C ILE A 24 21.60 -9.27 18.11
N GLY A 25 20.81 -9.84 19.01
CA GLY A 25 21.32 -10.49 20.23
C GLY A 25 21.82 -11.89 19.89
N SER A 26 23.12 -12.07 19.95
CA SER A 26 23.82 -13.36 19.83
C SER A 26 23.44 -14.27 21.02
N ALA A 27 22.64 -15.31 20.77
CA ALA A 27 22.52 -16.45 21.66
C ALA A 27 23.30 -17.61 21.02
N TRP A 28 24.48 -17.88 21.55
CA TRP A 28 25.23 -19.09 21.25
C TRP A 28 24.63 -20.26 22.03
N ALA A 29 23.92 -21.14 21.33
CA ALA A 29 23.59 -22.46 21.83
C ALA A 29 24.10 -23.48 20.84
N SER A 30 25.12 -24.21 21.25
CA SER A 30 25.69 -25.37 20.57
C SER A 30 24.68 -26.52 20.63
N SER A 31 24.23 -27.02 19.48
CA SER A 31 23.64 -28.33 19.33
C SER A 31 24.15 -28.98 18.06
N THR A 32 24.83 -30.06 18.23
CA THR A 32 25.33 -31.02 17.23
C THR A 32 24.19 -31.55 16.39
N THR A 33 24.17 -31.25 15.08
CA THR A 33 23.56 -32.10 14.04
C THR A 33 24.02 -31.64 12.66
N SER A 34 24.49 -32.57 11.85
CA SER A 34 24.76 -32.59 10.39
C SER A 34 25.35 -31.29 9.80
N GLU A 35 26.56 -31.44 9.24
CA GLU A 35 27.40 -30.43 8.61
C GLU A 35 26.68 -29.60 7.53
N VAL A 36 25.96 -28.57 7.95
CA VAL A 36 25.61 -27.47 7.07
C VAL A 36 26.84 -26.55 7.00
N PRO A 37 27.37 -26.19 5.82
CA PRO A 37 28.53 -25.33 5.71
C PRO A 37 28.36 -24.05 6.51
N GLU A 38 29.41 -23.58 7.18
CA GLU A 38 29.40 -22.32 7.89
C GLU A 38 28.96 -21.19 6.93
N GLY A 39 27.97 -20.38 7.33
CA GLY A 39 27.46 -19.25 6.55
C GLY A 39 26.13 -19.51 5.82
N ILE A 40 25.56 -20.70 5.86
CA ILE A 40 24.19 -20.94 5.37
C ILE A 40 23.19 -20.41 6.40
N VAL A 41 22.37 -19.43 5.98
CA VAL A 41 21.40 -18.72 6.83
C VAL A 41 19.98 -18.80 6.31
N GLY A 42 19.75 -19.45 5.16
CA GLY A 42 18.43 -19.55 4.55
C GLY A 42 18.19 -20.90 3.90
N ALA A 43 16.92 -21.21 3.67
CA ALA A 43 16.48 -22.42 2.99
C ALA A 43 15.34 -22.11 2.03
N VAL A 44 15.32 -22.78 0.89
CA VAL A 44 14.39 -22.53 -0.22
C VAL A 44 13.83 -23.83 -0.75
N CYS A 45 12.53 -23.86 -1.04
CA CYS A 45 11.82 -24.96 -1.69
C CYS A 45 11.66 -24.74 -3.19
N VAL A 46 12.02 -25.72 -4.00
CA VAL A 46 11.63 -25.82 -5.40
C VAL A 46 10.46 -26.81 -5.47
N ILE A 47 9.26 -26.30 -5.81
CA ILE A 47 8.04 -27.12 -5.93
C ILE A 47 7.67 -27.15 -7.41
N ARG A 48 7.63 -28.34 -8.00
CA ARG A 48 7.46 -28.53 -9.45
C ARG A 48 6.10 -29.12 -9.80
N HIS A 49 5.53 -28.68 -10.94
CA HIS A 49 4.52 -29.38 -11.71
C HIS A 49 4.84 -29.29 -13.20
N ASP A 50 5.11 -30.41 -13.84
CA ASP A 50 5.57 -30.54 -15.23
C ASP A 50 6.82 -29.66 -15.50
N ASN A 51 6.68 -28.67 -16.40
CA ASN A 51 7.73 -27.70 -16.73
C ASN A 51 7.54 -26.34 -16.03
N LYS A 52 6.81 -26.31 -14.91
CA LYS A 52 6.54 -25.10 -14.12
C LYS A 52 7.01 -25.30 -12.68
N VAL A 53 7.27 -24.19 -12.00
CA VAL A 53 7.59 -24.12 -10.57
C VAL A 53 6.66 -23.14 -9.87
N VAL A 54 6.42 -23.40 -8.58
CA VAL A 54 5.72 -22.46 -7.71
C VAL A 54 6.67 -21.31 -7.40
N MET A 55 6.22 -20.09 -7.66
CA MET A 55 6.93 -18.85 -7.35
C MET A 55 6.03 -17.88 -6.61
N ILE A 56 6.61 -17.18 -5.65
CA ILE A 56 5.97 -16.05 -4.97
C ILE A 56 6.30 -14.75 -5.70
N SER A 57 5.38 -13.78 -5.67
CA SER A 57 5.63 -12.38 -6.00
C SER A 57 5.74 -11.64 -4.68
N GLU A 58 6.90 -11.07 -4.38
CA GLU A 58 7.13 -10.34 -3.13
C GLU A 58 6.44 -8.98 -3.11
N VAL A 59 6.01 -8.53 -1.93
CA VAL A 59 5.36 -7.21 -1.76
C VAL A 59 6.36 -6.06 -1.93
N ILE A 60 7.57 -6.20 -1.39
CA ILE A 60 8.56 -5.10 -1.34
C ILE A 60 9.30 -4.96 -2.66
N THR A 61 9.90 -6.04 -3.17
CA THR A 61 10.69 -5.96 -4.41
C THR A 61 9.84 -6.01 -5.67
N GLU A 62 8.61 -6.51 -5.54
CA GLU A 62 7.68 -6.82 -6.65
C GLU A 62 8.24 -7.84 -7.65
N LYS A 63 9.30 -8.55 -7.25
CA LYS A 63 9.95 -9.58 -8.06
C LYS A 63 9.45 -10.96 -7.70
N LEU A 64 9.62 -11.88 -8.65
CA LEU A 64 9.38 -13.30 -8.44
C LEU A 64 10.54 -13.92 -7.66
N ALA A 65 10.23 -14.84 -6.74
CA ALA A 65 11.19 -15.64 -6.01
C ALA A 65 10.64 -17.06 -5.80
N LEU A 66 11.51 -18.02 -5.50
CA LEU A 66 11.08 -19.30 -4.94
C LEU A 66 10.67 -19.10 -3.48
N PRO A 67 9.73 -19.89 -2.94
CA PRO A 67 9.39 -19.86 -1.53
C PRO A 67 10.58 -20.24 -0.65
N GLY A 68 10.87 -19.44 0.38
CA GLY A 68 11.98 -19.66 1.29
C GLY A 68 12.40 -18.43 2.07
N GLY A 69 13.06 -18.65 3.20
CA GLY A 69 13.46 -17.58 4.11
C GLY A 69 14.64 -17.93 4.99
N TYR A 70 14.81 -17.18 6.06
CA TYR A 70 15.91 -17.35 7.01
C TYR A 70 15.67 -18.52 7.96
N ILE A 71 16.76 -19.20 8.34
CA ILE A 71 16.75 -20.26 9.34
C ILE A 71 16.66 -19.62 10.71
N ASP A 72 15.49 -19.77 11.35
CA ASP A 72 15.24 -19.30 12.70
C ASP A 72 15.83 -20.22 13.75
N SER A 73 16.02 -19.69 14.96
CA SER A 73 16.51 -20.48 16.11
C SER A 73 15.56 -21.66 16.38
N GLY A 74 16.14 -22.88 16.45
CA GLY A 74 15.39 -24.12 16.68
C GLY A 74 14.98 -24.86 15.40
N TYR A 75 15.21 -24.30 14.22
CA TYR A 75 14.95 -24.96 12.94
C TYR A 75 16.26 -25.33 12.23
N ASN A 76 16.26 -26.46 11.52
CA ASN A 76 17.29 -26.77 10.53
C ASN A 76 16.86 -26.32 9.13
N ALA A 77 17.78 -26.37 8.15
CA ALA A 77 17.50 -25.89 6.81
C ALA A 77 16.32 -26.60 6.10
N PRO A 78 16.18 -27.95 6.13
CA PRO A 78 15.00 -28.62 5.58
C PRO A 78 13.68 -28.21 6.25
N GLN A 79 13.66 -28.12 7.58
CA GLN A 79 12.47 -27.67 8.32
C GLN A 79 12.09 -26.23 7.99
N THR A 80 13.09 -25.36 7.83
CA THR A 80 12.87 -23.98 7.38
C THR A 80 12.25 -23.94 5.99
N ALA A 81 12.76 -24.72 5.04
CA ALA A 81 12.19 -24.77 3.68
C ALA A 81 10.70 -25.18 3.69
N ILE A 82 10.33 -26.17 4.54
CA ILE A 82 8.95 -26.62 4.69
C ILE A 82 8.08 -25.51 5.32
N ARG A 83 8.56 -24.91 6.42
CA ARG A 83 7.86 -23.83 7.14
C ARG A 83 7.58 -22.64 6.21
N GLU A 84 8.61 -22.15 5.53
CA GLU A 84 8.49 -21.00 4.62
C GLU A 84 7.57 -21.31 3.44
N ALA A 85 7.66 -22.52 2.86
CA ALA A 85 6.72 -22.92 1.81
C ALA A 85 5.27 -22.85 2.29
N LEU A 86 4.97 -23.29 3.53
CA LEU A 86 3.64 -23.20 4.11
C LEU A 86 3.23 -21.74 4.38
N GLU A 87 4.09 -20.95 5.02
CA GLU A 87 3.80 -19.57 5.43
C GLU A 87 3.62 -18.63 4.24
N GLU A 88 4.39 -18.85 3.15
CA GLU A 88 4.34 -18.00 1.96
C GLU A 88 3.31 -18.46 0.92
N THR A 89 3.10 -19.77 0.79
CA THR A 89 2.27 -20.33 -0.30
C THR A 89 0.97 -20.99 0.18
N GLY A 90 0.88 -21.34 1.47
CA GLY A 90 -0.21 -22.14 2.00
C GLY A 90 -0.13 -23.63 1.65
N LEU A 91 0.96 -24.08 1.00
CA LEU A 91 1.14 -25.46 0.57
C LEU A 91 1.85 -26.28 1.64
N HIS A 92 1.26 -27.41 2.03
CA HIS A 92 1.94 -28.42 2.81
C HIS A 92 2.87 -29.22 1.91
N VAL A 93 4.17 -29.20 2.23
CA VAL A 93 5.20 -29.87 1.43
C VAL A 93 6.08 -30.77 2.31
N HIS A 94 6.75 -31.71 1.69
CA HIS A 94 7.89 -32.40 2.29
C HIS A 94 9.12 -32.23 1.41
N VAL A 95 10.30 -32.27 2.04
CA VAL A 95 11.58 -32.23 1.33
C VAL A 95 11.87 -33.63 0.79
N ASP A 96 12.04 -33.73 -0.53
CA ASP A 96 12.48 -34.98 -1.21
C ASP A 96 14.00 -35.15 -1.10
N LYS A 97 14.75 -34.11 -1.50
CA LYS A 97 16.22 -34.12 -1.45
C LYS A 97 16.83 -32.72 -1.45
N PHE A 98 18.06 -32.65 -1.02
CA PHE A 98 18.92 -31.50 -1.19
C PHE A 98 19.38 -31.38 -2.65
N LEU A 99 19.33 -30.15 -3.22
CA LEU A 99 19.78 -29.88 -4.58
C LEU A 99 21.18 -29.27 -4.61
N GLN A 100 21.35 -28.13 -3.94
CA GLN A 100 22.67 -27.50 -3.82
C GLN A 100 22.66 -26.34 -2.82
N TYR A 101 23.83 -25.87 -2.45
CA TYR A 101 24.00 -24.56 -1.82
C TYR A 101 24.11 -23.48 -2.88
N ARG A 102 23.46 -22.35 -2.65
CA ARG A 102 23.51 -21.18 -3.53
C ARG A 102 23.58 -19.88 -2.71
N GLY A 103 24.73 -19.22 -2.78
CA GLY A 103 25.03 -18.10 -1.89
C GLY A 103 24.96 -18.55 -0.43
N ARG A 104 24.08 -17.93 0.36
CA ARG A 104 23.86 -18.25 1.77
C ARG A 104 22.61 -19.10 2.02
N ALA A 105 22.07 -19.75 0.99
CA ALA A 105 20.85 -20.57 1.09
C ALA A 105 21.09 -22.02 0.67
N ALA A 106 20.40 -22.93 1.33
CA ALA A 106 20.26 -24.33 0.95
C ALA A 106 18.99 -24.51 0.11
N ILE A 107 19.13 -25.06 -1.09
CA ILE A 107 18.04 -25.29 -2.03
C ILE A 107 17.60 -26.74 -1.98
N TYR A 108 16.30 -26.97 -1.77
CA TYR A 108 15.71 -28.31 -1.65
C TYR A 108 14.68 -28.54 -2.75
N ALA A 109 14.62 -29.78 -3.24
CA ALA A 109 13.48 -30.29 -4.00
C ALA A 109 12.36 -30.61 -3.02
N CYS A 110 11.20 -29.98 -3.19
CA CYS A 110 10.03 -30.18 -2.35
C CYS A 110 8.85 -30.71 -3.18
N VAL A 111 8.03 -31.57 -2.56
CA VAL A 111 6.84 -32.13 -3.18
C VAL A 111 5.63 -31.73 -2.32
N ALA A 112 4.57 -31.26 -2.97
CA ALA A 112 3.32 -30.91 -2.28
C ALA A 112 2.62 -32.22 -1.83
N ASN A 113 2.16 -32.24 -0.57
CA ASN A 113 1.48 -33.39 0.01
C ASN A 113 0.07 -33.59 -0.59
N ASP A 114 -0.58 -32.46 -0.90
CA ASP A 114 -1.88 -32.41 -1.53
C ASP A 114 -1.79 -31.77 -2.92
N PRO A 115 -2.75 -32.02 -3.83
CA PRO A 115 -2.76 -31.38 -5.13
C PRO A 115 -2.80 -29.84 -5.00
N ILE A 116 -1.89 -29.17 -5.70
CA ILE A 116 -1.78 -27.69 -5.68
C ILE A 116 -3.01 -27.09 -6.35
N PRO A 117 -3.80 -26.26 -5.66
CA PRO A 117 -4.97 -25.60 -6.27
C PRO A 117 -4.53 -24.43 -7.14
N VAL A 118 -4.73 -24.54 -8.45
CA VAL A 118 -4.28 -23.56 -9.46
C VAL A 118 -5.48 -23.07 -10.29
N THR A 119 -5.51 -21.78 -10.62
CA THR A 119 -6.55 -21.21 -11.50
C THR A 119 -6.49 -21.83 -12.90
N GLU A 120 -7.65 -22.13 -13.51
CA GLU A 120 -7.70 -22.55 -14.92
C GLU A 120 -7.22 -21.46 -15.88
N PHE A 121 -7.49 -20.21 -15.55
CA PHE A 121 -7.20 -19.06 -16.40
C PHE A 121 -5.96 -18.30 -15.92
N LYS A 122 -5.31 -17.65 -16.87
CA LYS A 122 -4.24 -16.71 -16.53
C LYS A 122 -4.84 -15.47 -15.87
N THR A 123 -4.21 -15.05 -14.79
CA THR A 123 -4.50 -13.75 -14.15
C THR A 123 -4.12 -12.59 -15.05
N LYS A 124 -4.47 -11.36 -14.65
CA LYS A 124 -4.07 -10.14 -15.37
C LYS A 124 -2.53 -9.96 -15.43
N SER A 125 -1.76 -10.65 -14.60
CA SER A 125 -0.30 -10.72 -14.69
C SER A 125 0.22 -11.68 -15.78
N GLY A 126 -0.67 -12.41 -16.46
CA GLY A 126 -0.32 -13.38 -17.53
C GLY A 126 0.08 -14.77 -17.00
N PHE A 127 0.09 -14.98 -15.67
CA PHE A 127 0.44 -16.24 -15.02
C PHE A 127 -0.80 -16.92 -14.42
N THR A 128 -0.71 -18.24 -14.20
CA THR A 128 -1.71 -18.99 -13.44
C THR A 128 -1.43 -18.85 -11.95
N ALA A 129 -2.45 -18.41 -11.18
CA ALA A 129 -2.30 -18.21 -9.74
C ALA A 129 -2.57 -19.50 -8.95
N VAL A 130 -1.84 -19.66 -7.85
CA VAL A 130 -2.10 -20.65 -6.82
C VAL A 130 -3.05 -20.02 -5.77
N ALA A 131 -4.00 -20.81 -5.25
CA ALA A 131 -4.90 -20.38 -4.19
C ALA A 131 -4.14 -20.26 -2.85
N SER A 132 -3.58 -19.09 -2.59
CA SER A 132 -2.65 -18.85 -1.47
C SER A 132 -3.10 -17.76 -0.50
N TRP A 133 -4.31 -17.19 -0.65
CA TRP A 133 -4.79 -16.08 0.19
C TRP A 133 -4.96 -16.40 1.67
N SER A 134 -4.97 -17.67 2.05
CA SER A 134 -5.03 -18.15 3.44
C SER A 134 -3.65 -18.32 4.08
N SER A 135 -2.56 -18.14 3.34
CA SER A 135 -1.21 -18.28 3.88
C SER A 135 -0.86 -17.14 4.85
N ALA A 136 -0.03 -17.43 5.84
CA ALA A 136 0.28 -16.51 6.94
C ALA A 136 0.98 -15.21 6.48
N HIS A 137 1.81 -15.32 5.44
CA HIS A 137 2.57 -14.18 4.90
C HIS A 137 1.88 -13.49 3.72
N PHE A 138 0.68 -13.95 3.32
CA PHE A 138 -0.09 -13.29 2.27
C PHE A 138 -0.46 -11.84 2.63
N GLY A 139 -0.25 -10.93 1.71
CA GLY A 139 -0.51 -9.50 1.90
C GLY A 139 0.52 -8.74 2.77
N LYS A 140 1.47 -9.45 3.40
CA LYS A 140 2.59 -8.86 4.16
C LYS A 140 3.91 -8.96 3.40
N GLU A 141 4.31 -10.18 3.06
CA GLU A 141 5.55 -10.50 2.34
C GLU A 141 5.25 -10.99 0.93
N VAL A 142 4.19 -11.77 0.77
CA VAL A 142 3.74 -12.35 -0.50
C VAL A 142 2.54 -11.60 -1.05
N LYS A 143 2.67 -11.09 -2.26
CA LYS A 143 1.61 -10.40 -2.99
C LYS A 143 0.68 -11.40 -3.69
N GLN A 144 1.24 -12.45 -4.27
CA GLN A 144 0.56 -13.53 -4.99
C GLN A 144 1.52 -14.70 -5.20
N VAL A 145 0.96 -15.91 -5.28
CA VAL A 145 1.68 -17.12 -5.65
C VAL A 145 1.26 -17.56 -7.04
N TYR A 146 2.20 -18.00 -7.84
CA TYR A 146 2.00 -18.40 -9.23
C TYR A 146 2.64 -19.75 -9.53
N LEU A 147 2.07 -20.46 -10.48
CA LEU A 147 2.70 -21.62 -11.11
C LEU A 147 3.24 -21.19 -12.48
N ILE A 148 4.57 -21.02 -12.59
CA ILE A 148 5.24 -20.35 -13.71
C ILE A 148 6.25 -21.28 -14.38
N ASN A 149 6.30 -21.22 -15.71
CA ASN A 149 7.37 -21.83 -16.46
C ASN A 149 8.65 -20.96 -16.35
N PRO A 150 9.73 -21.43 -15.70
CA PRO A 150 10.95 -20.65 -15.47
C PRO A 150 11.69 -20.29 -16.76
N PHE A 151 11.41 -20.98 -17.88
CA PHE A 151 11.95 -20.62 -19.20
C PHE A 151 11.35 -19.35 -19.79
N LYS A 152 10.21 -18.87 -19.23
CA LYS A 152 9.50 -17.66 -19.66
C LYS A 152 9.67 -16.48 -18.70
N VAL A 153 10.45 -16.64 -17.63
CA VAL A 153 10.72 -15.58 -16.65
C VAL A 153 11.86 -14.70 -17.18
N ASP A 154 11.60 -13.40 -17.30
CA ASP A 154 12.68 -12.43 -17.56
C ASP A 154 13.53 -12.27 -16.28
N GLY A 155 14.86 -12.30 -16.45
CA GLY A 155 15.81 -12.11 -15.36
C GLY A 155 15.59 -10.87 -14.52
N LYS A 156 15.13 -9.79 -15.13
CA LYS A 156 14.83 -8.52 -14.45
C LYS A 156 13.67 -8.65 -13.46
N ASN A 157 12.74 -9.57 -13.73
CA ASN A 157 11.55 -9.82 -12.90
C ASN A 157 11.78 -10.90 -11.84
N TYR A 158 12.96 -11.52 -11.81
CA TYR A 158 13.32 -12.52 -10.81
C TYR A 158 14.30 -11.91 -9.78
N ARG A 159 14.10 -12.20 -8.51
CA ARG A 159 14.89 -11.63 -7.42
C ARG A 159 16.38 -11.94 -7.51
N TYR A 160 16.70 -13.12 -8.04
CA TYR A 160 18.07 -13.61 -8.20
C TYR A 160 18.37 -13.90 -9.67
N PRO A 161 18.64 -12.88 -10.51
CA PRO A 161 18.77 -13.02 -11.95
C PRO A 161 19.77 -14.10 -12.38
N ASP A 162 20.87 -14.24 -11.65
CA ASP A 162 21.92 -15.21 -11.93
C ASP A 162 21.47 -16.66 -11.75
N ASP A 163 20.38 -16.89 -11.01
CA ASP A 163 19.87 -18.22 -10.70
C ASP A 163 18.90 -18.76 -11.77
N ILE A 164 18.53 -17.97 -12.77
CA ILE A 164 17.57 -18.40 -13.80
C ILE A 164 18.05 -19.65 -14.56
N VAL A 165 19.34 -19.73 -14.83
CA VAL A 165 19.92 -20.92 -15.46
C VAL A 165 19.82 -22.13 -14.54
N LEU A 166 19.99 -21.91 -13.24
CA LEU A 166 19.90 -22.95 -12.21
C LEU A 166 18.46 -23.41 -11.98
N LEU A 167 17.47 -22.51 -12.09
CA LEU A 167 16.05 -22.87 -12.01
C LEU A 167 15.68 -23.98 -12.99
N LYS A 168 16.23 -23.96 -14.20
CA LYS A 168 16.01 -25.01 -15.21
C LYS A 168 16.56 -26.35 -14.76
N LYS A 169 17.75 -26.36 -14.17
CA LYS A 169 18.40 -27.55 -13.62
C LYS A 169 17.62 -28.08 -12.42
N TRP A 170 17.26 -27.20 -11.48
CA TRP A 170 16.50 -27.56 -10.27
C TRP A 170 15.13 -28.12 -10.62
N LEU A 171 14.44 -27.54 -11.60
CA LEU A 171 13.17 -28.04 -12.09
C LEU A 171 13.28 -29.50 -12.56
N GLN A 172 14.33 -29.86 -13.33
CA GLN A 172 14.54 -31.23 -13.83
C GLN A 172 14.83 -32.21 -12.69
N GLN A 173 15.47 -31.75 -11.63
CA GLN A 173 15.87 -32.60 -10.49
C GLN A 173 14.77 -32.74 -9.44
N THR A 174 13.72 -31.90 -9.48
CA THR A 174 12.63 -31.92 -8.51
C THR A 174 11.53 -32.87 -8.99
N PRO A 175 11.00 -33.75 -8.13
CA PRO A 175 9.86 -34.61 -8.46
C PRO A 175 8.61 -33.78 -8.76
N ASN A 176 7.64 -34.39 -9.45
CA ASN A 176 6.41 -33.73 -9.85
C ASN A 176 5.38 -33.74 -8.71
N SER A 177 4.78 -32.59 -8.43
CA SER A 177 3.63 -32.46 -7.53
C SER A 177 2.32 -32.52 -8.33
N ALA A 178 1.26 -33.07 -7.75
CA ALA A 178 -0.07 -33.05 -8.35
C ALA A 178 -0.64 -31.61 -8.35
N VAL A 179 -1.52 -31.32 -9.30
CA VAL A 179 -2.23 -30.03 -9.43
C VAL A 179 -3.72 -30.29 -9.64
N THR A 180 -4.55 -29.48 -9.00
CA THR A 180 -5.97 -29.41 -9.27
C THR A 180 -6.29 -28.03 -9.84
N TYR A 181 -6.84 -28.00 -11.06
CA TYR A 181 -7.28 -26.74 -11.68
C TYR A 181 -8.68 -26.38 -11.21
N TYR A 182 -8.89 -25.11 -10.87
CA TYR A 182 -10.19 -24.62 -10.45
C TYR A 182 -10.62 -23.38 -11.25
N HIS A 183 -11.90 -23.28 -11.50
CA HIS A 183 -12.57 -22.10 -12.05
C HIS A 183 -13.51 -21.44 -11.03
N ASN A 184 -13.93 -22.18 -10.00
CA ASN A 184 -14.87 -21.73 -8.99
C ASN A 184 -14.65 -22.46 -7.66
N LEU A 185 -14.29 -21.73 -6.61
CA LEU A 185 -14.14 -22.20 -5.24
C LEU A 185 -15.25 -21.64 -4.32
N SER A 186 -16.43 -21.29 -4.85
CA SER A 186 -17.52 -20.70 -4.06
C SER A 186 -18.05 -21.61 -2.96
N GLN A 187 -17.81 -22.92 -3.04
CA GLN A 187 -18.18 -23.86 -1.98
C GLN A 187 -17.28 -23.75 -0.75
N GLU A 188 -16.02 -23.26 -0.91
CA GLU A 188 -15.02 -23.13 0.15
C GLU A 188 -15.17 -21.84 0.96
N VAL A 189 -16.10 -20.95 0.60
CA VAL A 189 -16.31 -19.68 1.30
C VAL A 189 -17.61 -19.68 2.10
N ASN A 190 -17.71 -18.75 3.05
CA ASN A 190 -18.87 -18.60 3.90
C ASN A 190 -20.16 -18.30 3.10
N PRO A 191 -21.36 -18.53 3.66
CA PRO A 191 -22.63 -18.35 2.95
C PRO A 191 -22.86 -16.93 2.42
N LEU A 192 -22.40 -15.90 3.15
CA LEU A 192 -22.51 -14.49 2.72
C LEU A 192 -21.71 -14.26 1.44
N HIS A 193 -20.42 -14.61 1.44
CA HIS A 193 -19.56 -14.44 0.26
C HIS A 193 -20.07 -15.28 -0.92
N ARG A 194 -20.60 -16.48 -0.67
CA ARG A 194 -21.21 -17.31 -1.73
C ARG A 194 -22.41 -16.62 -2.38
N TRP A 195 -23.29 -16.02 -1.58
CA TRP A 195 -24.40 -15.23 -2.08
C TRP A 195 -23.91 -14.01 -2.86
N GLU A 196 -22.96 -13.26 -2.34
CA GLU A 196 -22.39 -12.08 -3.00
C GLU A 196 -21.73 -12.41 -4.33
N LEU A 197 -20.99 -13.54 -4.43
CA LEU A 197 -20.42 -14.02 -5.69
C LEU A 197 -21.49 -14.27 -6.74
N SER A 198 -22.63 -14.87 -6.36
CA SER A 198 -23.74 -15.09 -7.30
C SER A 198 -24.33 -13.77 -7.80
N GLN A 199 -24.49 -12.77 -6.91
CA GLN A 199 -24.96 -11.43 -7.30
C GLN A 199 -23.96 -10.71 -8.22
N MET A 200 -22.66 -10.84 -7.95
CA MET A 200 -21.61 -10.24 -8.77
C MET A 200 -21.55 -10.84 -10.17
N LEU A 201 -21.69 -12.16 -10.31
CA LEU A 201 -21.79 -12.84 -11.61
C LEU A 201 -23.03 -12.36 -12.37
N THR A 202 -24.20 -12.35 -11.72
CA THR A 202 -25.45 -11.86 -12.32
C THR A 202 -25.30 -10.41 -12.79
N PHE A 203 -24.67 -9.56 -11.99
CA PHE A 203 -24.43 -8.16 -12.34
C PHE A 203 -23.49 -8.02 -13.55
N GLN A 204 -22.39 -8.78 -13.59
CA GLN A 204 -21.48 -8.76 -14.75
C GLN A 204 -22.17 -9.26 -16.01
N HIS A 205 -22.93 -10.37 -15.95
CA HIS A 205 -23.69 -10.88 -17.08
C HIS A 205 -24.76 -9.88 -17.57
N TRP A 206 -25.43 -9.16 -16.64
CA TRP A 206 -26.36 -8.09 -17.01
C TRP A 206 -25.67 -6.98 -17.80
N VAL A 207 -24.49 -6.52 -17.34
CA VAL A 207 -23.70 -5.52 -18.08
C VAL A 207 -23.25 -6.03 -19.44
N ASP A 208 -22.80 -7.29 -19.51
CA ASP A 208 -22.35 -7.92 -20.75
C ASP A 208 -23.51 -8.11 -21.75
N GLY A 209 -24.77 -8.17 -21.28
CA GLY A 209 -25.98 -8.22 -22.10
C GLY A 209 -26.47 -6.86 -22.63
N LEU A 210 -25.88 -5.74 -22.21
CA LEU A 210 -26.21 -4.40 -22.70
C LEU A 210 -25.72 -4.20 -24.14
N SER A 211 -26.33 -3.24 -24.86
CA SER A 211 -25.84 -2.84 -26.19
C SER A 211 -24.42 -2.21 -26.09
N SER A 212 -23.65 -2.29 -27.17
CA SER A 212 -22.23 -1.85 -27.16
C SER A 212 -22.02 -0.41 -26.67
N TRP A 213 -22.91 0.51 -27.03
CA TRP A 213 -22.82 1.90 -26.58
C TRP A 213 -23.13 2.05 -25.08
N GLN A 214 -24.10 1.25 -24.55
CA GLN A 214 -24.42 1.24 -23.12
C GLN A 214 -23.25 0.66 -22.31
N GLN A 215 -22.63 -0.43 -22.79
CA GLN A 215 -21.44 -1.00 -22.15
C GLN A 215 -20.29 0.02 -22.11
N THR A 216 -20.06 0.74 -23.22
CA THR A 216 -19.03 1.79 -23.29
C THR A 216 -19.32 2.93 -22.31
N LEU A 217 -20.57 3.40 -22.27
CA LEU A 217 -20.95 4.46 -21.33
C LEU A 217 -20.80 4.02 -19.87
N PHE A 218 -21.28 2.81 -19.55
CA PHE A 218 -21.16 2.23 -18.22
C PHE A 218 -19.71 2.05 -17.79
N SER A 219 -18.88 1.43 -18.63
CA SER A 219 -17.46 1.20 -18.33
C SER A 219 -16.67 2.51 -18.19
N SER A 220 -16.96 3.51 -19.03
CA SER A 220 -16.36 4.85 -18.94
C SER A 220 -16.75 5.54 -17.63
N TRP A 221 -18.02 5.46 -17.23
CA TRP A 221 -18.48 6.01 -15.95
C TRP A 221 -17.80 5.30 -14.76
N MET A 222 -17.71 3.97 -14.77
CA MET A 222 -17.03 3.21 -13.73
C MET A 222 -15.53 3.55 -13.65
N THR A 223 -14.88 3.79 -14.79
CA THR A 223 -13.49 4.20 -14.86
C THR A 223 -13.29 5.60 -14.23
N VAL A 224 -14.11 6.56 -14.59
CA VAL A 224 -14.03 7.93 -14.04
C VAL A 224 -14.29 7.95 -12.55
N THR A 225 -15.32 7.23 -12.09
CA THR A 225 -15.68 7.19 -10.67
C THR A 225 -14.70 6.36 -9.84
N ASN A 226 -13.85 5.53 -10.47
CA ASN A 226 -12.77 4.81 -9.79
C ASN A 226 -11.54 5.68 -9.48
N LEU A 227 -11.33 6.80 -10.19
CA LEU A 227 -10.17 7.66 -10.03
C LEU A 227 -9.90 8.14 -8.59
N PRO A 228 -10.90 8.55 -7.78
CA PRO A 228 -10.68 9.05 -6.42
C PRO A 228 -10.04 8.03 -5.46
N GLY A 229 -10.09 6.76 -5.79
CA GLY A 229 -9.38 5.69 -5.06
C GLY A 229 -7.95 5.44 -5.53
N GLU A 230 -7.54 6.03 -6.66
CA GLU A 230 -6.21 5.85 -7.22
C GLU A 230 -5.21 6.85 -6.59
N TYR A 231 -4.02 6.37 -6.25
CA TYR A 231 -2.99 7.23 -5.63
C TYR A 231 -2.65 8.44 -6.49
N GLY A 232 -2.56 8.29 -7.80
CA GLY A 232 -2.27 9.40 -8.73
C GLY A 232 -3.30 10.52 -8.64
N PHE A 233 -4.59 10.19 -8.53
CA PHE A 233 -5.66 11.16 -8.35
C PHE A 233 -5.55 11.87 -6.99
N ILE A 234 -5.32 11.11 -5.91
CA ILE A 234 -5.16 11.66 -4.56
C ILE A 234 -3.98 12.64 -4.52
N PHE A 235 -2.84 12.28 -5.10
CA PHE A 235 -1.70 13.18 -5.23
C PHE A 235 -2.06 14.45 -6.02
N THR A 236 -2.78 14.33 -7.15
CA THR A 236 -3.22 15.49 -7.93
C THR A 236 -4.10 16.42 -7.11
N VAL A 237 -5.04 15.88 -6.33
CA VAL A 237 -5.89 16.67 -5.44
C VAL A 237 -5.09 17.33 -4.31
N LEU A 238 -4.13 16.61 -3.72
CA LEU A 238 -3.23 17.17 -2.70
C LEU A 238 -2.37 18.32 -3.26
N PHE A 239 -1.79 18.16 -4.45
CA PHE A 239 -1.05 19.22 -5.13
C PHE A 239 -1.96 20.42 -5.49
N GLY A 240 -3.15 20.16 -6.01
CA GLY A 240 -4.14 21.20 -6.29
C GLY A 240 -4.53 21.96 -5.01
N CYS A 241 -4.73 21.25 -3.91
CA CYS A 241 -5.01 21.84 -2.60
C CYS A 241 -3.84 22.71 -2.10
N LEU A 242 -2.59 22.23 -2.26
CA LEU A 242 -1.39 23.00 -1.91
C LEU A 242 -1.28 24.30 -2.72
N ILE A 243 -1.47 24.22 -4.03
CA ILE A 243 -1.35 25.36 -4.94
C ILE A 243 -2.47 26.38 -4.71
N ALA A 244 -3.72 25.93 -4.57
CA ALA A 244 -4.89 26.81 -4.46
C ALA A 244 -5.08 27.39 -3.05
N PHE A 245 -4.77 26.62 -2.02
CA PHE A 245 -5.12 26.93 -0.63
C PHE A 245 -3.93 26.93 0.34
N GLY A 246 -2.73 26.63 -0.15
CA GLY A 246 -1.48 26.69 0.59
C GLY A 246 -1.19 25.50 1.51
N PRO A 247 -0.01 25.55 2.20
CA PRO A 247 0.56 24.38 2.89
C PRO A 247 -0.27 23.90 4.09
N VAL A 248 -1.00 24.77 4.80
CA VAL A 248 -1.86 24.36 5.92
C VAL A 248 -3.06 23.54 5.43
N SER A 249 -3.63 23.90 4.28
CA SER A 249 -4.73 23.13 3.67
C SER A 249 -4.26 21.78 3.17
N PHE A 250 -3.06 21.73 2.60
CA PHE A 250 -2.40 20.48 2.26
C PHE A 250 -2.21 19.57 3.49
N LEU A 251 -1.72 20.10 4.61
CA LEU A 251 -1.57 19.32 5.86
C LEU A 251 -2.91 18.78 6.37
N ARG A 252 -3.99 19.57 6.27
CA ARG A 252 -5.34 19.13 6.67
C ARG A 252 -5.80 17.93 5.84
N LEU A 253 -5.70 18.04 4.52
CA LEU A 253 -6.11 16.97 3.63
C LEU A 253 -5.21 15.75 3.79
N SER A 254 -3.89 15.94 3.92
CA SER A 254 -2.93 14.85 4.17
C SER A 254 -3.24 14.11 5.47
N THR A 255 -3.57 14.82 6.57
CA THR A 255 -3.94 14.19 7.84
C THR A 255 -5.16 13.28 7.66
N VAL A 256 -6.19 13.76 6.97
CA VAL A 256 -7.39 12.97 6.69
C VAL A 256 -7.04 11.73 5.87
N MET A 257 -6.30 11.89 4.77
CA MET A 257 -5.95 10.77 3.88
C MET A 257 -5.01 9.75 4.55
N LEU A 258 -4.01 10.20 5.31
CA LEU A 258 -3.12 9.31 6.06
C LEU A 258 -3.89 8.50 7.12
N SER A 259 -4.83 9.14 7.83
CA SER A 259 -5.68 8.46 8.81
C SER A 259 -6.56 7.39 8.16
N VAL A 260 -7.18 7.70 7.01
CA VAL A 260 -8.01 6.75 6.24
C VAL A 260 -7.19 5.56 5.78
N THR A 261 -6.00 5.82 5.23
CA THR A 261 -5.12 4.76 4.71
C THR A 261 -4.65 3.85 5.84
N MET A 262 -4.26 4.42 6.98
CA MET A 262 -3.84 3.63 8.15
C MET A 262 -4.98 2.75 8.68
N VAL A 263 -6.18 3.32 8.86
CA VAL A 263 -7.36 2.57 9.33
C VAL A 263 -7.69 1.43 8.35
N ALA A 264 -7.72 1.72 7.04
CA ALA A 264 -7.99 0.71 6.02
C ALA A 264 -6.94 -0.42 6.06
N SER A 265 -5.66 -0.08 6.18
CA SER A 265 -4.56 -1.06 6.19
C SER A 265 -4.59 -1.94 7.43
N ILE A 266 -4.81 -1.37 8.63
CA ILE A 266 -4.95 -2.14 9.87
C ILE A 266 -6.11 -3.15 9.75
N ILE A 267 -7.29 -2.69 9.31
CA ILE A 267 -8.46 -3.56 9.19
C ILE A 267 -8.21 -4.67 8.16
N LYS A 268 -7.54 -4.36 7.02
CA LYS A 268 -7.16 -5.36 6.01
C LYS A 268 -6.30 -6.48 6.58
N LEU A 269 -5.26 -6.13 7.33
CA LEU A 269 -4.35 -7.12 7.92
C LEU A 269 -4.98 -7.90 9.07
N THR A 270 -5.93 -7.30 9.80
CA THR A 270 -6.60 -7.95 10.94
C THR A 270 -7.68 -8.93 10.48
N ILE A 271 -8.51 -8.54 9.49
CA ILE A 271 -9.61 -9.36 9.00
C ILE A 271 -9.17 -10.37 7.95
N ALA A 272 -8.14 -10.01 7.14
CA ALA A 272 -7.52 -10.89 6.16
C ALA A 272 -8.53 -11.56 5.19
N SER A 273 -9.61 -10.86 4.80
CA SER A 273 -10.64 -11.39 3.92
C SER A 273 -10.13 -11.53 2.48
N PRO A 274 -10.38 -12.66 1.77
CA PRO A 274 -10.00 -12.83 0.37
C PRO A 274 -10.74 -11.85 -0.53
N ARG A 275 -10.27 -11.72 -1.76
CA ARG A 275 -10.99 -11.00 -2.82
C ARG A 275 -11.86 -11.95 -3.63
N PRO A 276 -12.96 -11.46 -4.24
CA PRO A 276 -13.86 -12.31 -5.07
C PRO A 276 -13.14 -13.08 -6.17
N PHE A 277 -12.17 -12.45 -6.84
CA PHE A 277 -11.45 -13.08 -7.95
C PHE A 277 -10.43 -14.16 -7.52
N TYR A 278 -10.10 -14.29 -6.24
CA TYR A 278 -9.37 -15.45 -5.75
C TYR A 278 -10.25 -16.70 -5.74
N ILE A 279 -11.56 -16.49 -5.54
CA ILE A 279 -12.55 -17.55 -5.47
C ILE A 279 -13.07 -17.90 -6.89
N ILE A 280 -13.42 -16.87 -7.67
CA ILE A 280 -13.84 -16.98 -9.06
C ILE A 280 -12.99 -16.06 -9.93
N PRO A 281 -11.87 -16.57 -10.49
CA PRO A 281 -10.92 -15.76 -11.26
C PRO A 281 -11.53 -15.00 -12.44
N ALA A 282 -12.59 -15.53 -13.06
CA ALA A 282 -13.29 -14.90 -14.17
C ALA A 282 -13.92 -13.54 -13.82
N LEU A 283 -14.20 -13.27 -12.55
CA LEU A 283 -14.73 -11.98 -12.11
C LEU A 283 -13.74 -10.82 -12.29
N GLN A 284 -12.45 -11.10 -12.40
CA GLN A 284 -11.41 -10.07 -12.39
C GLN A 284 -11.34 -9.26 -13.68
N LYS A 285 -11.78 -7.99 -13.63
CA LYS A 285 -11.67 -7.05 -14.77
C LYS A 285 -10.45 -6.12 -14.69
N VAL A 286 -9.89 -5.86 -13.50
CA VAL A 286 -8.71 -5.03 -13.28
C VAL A 286 -7.69 -5.72 -12.36
N ALA A 287 -6.41 -5.35 -12.46
CA ALA A 287 -5.38 -5.89 -11.58
C ALA A 287 -5.62 -5.43 -10.13
N ALA A 288 -5.51 -6.38 -9.20
CA ALA A 288 -5.56 -6.12 -7.77
C ALA A 288 -4.81 -7.22 -7.02
N SER A 289 -4.40 -6.95 -5.78
CA SER A 289 -3.70 -7.90 -4.93
C SER A 289 -4.00 -7.64 -3.45
N GLY A 290 -3.53 -8.52 -2.55
CA GLY A 290 -3.74 -8.43 -1.12
C GLY A 290 -5.20 -8.67 -0.71
N TYR A 291 -5.56 -8.33 0.53
CA TYR A 291 -6.88 -8.58 1.10
C TYR A 291 -7.98 -7.64 0.59
N GLY A 292 -9.23 -8.13 0.61
CA GLY A 292 -10.43 -7.42 0.14
C GLY A 292 -10.98 -6.41 1.14
N PHE A 293 -11.23 -6.83 2.36
CA PHE A 293 -11.97 -6.06 3.36
C PHE A 293 -11.08 -5.09 4.16
N PRO A 294 -11.45 -3.81 4.34
CA PRO A 294 -12.50 -3.10 3.60
C PRO A 294 -12.01 -2.63 2.22
N SER A 295 -12.92 -2.12 1.38
CA SER A 295 -12.56 -1.51 0.10
C SER A 295 -11.84 -0.17 0.30
N GLY A 296 -10.51 -0.16 0.14
CA GLY A 296 -9.71 1.06 0.31
C GLY A 296 -10.12 2.19 -0.64
N HIS A 297 -10.40 1.87 -1.91
CA HIS A 297 -10.86 2.83 -2.91
C HIS A 297 -12.20 3.49 -2.51
N THR A 298 -13.18 2.69 -2.11
CA THR A 298 -14.49 3.21 -1.67
C THR A 298 -14.35 4.09 -0.43
N LEU A 299 -13.54 3.65 0.54
CA LEU A 299 -13.30 4.40 1.77
C LEU A 299 -12.60 5.74 1.50
N MET A 300 -11.52 5.73 0.71
CA MET A 300 -10.78 6.93 0.33
C MET A 300 -11.66 7.91 -0.47
N ALA A 301 -12.43 7.42 -1.45
CA ALA A 301 -13.31 8.25 -2.26
C ALA A 301 -14.38 8.95 -1.41
N LEU A 302 -15.08 8.21 -0.54
CA LEU A 302 -16.10 8.78 0.33
C LEU A 302 -15.52 9.86 1.24
N VAL A 303 -14.38 9.59 1.89
CA VAL A 303 -13.78 10.55 2.83
C VAL A 303 -13.22 11.76 2.10
N LEU A 304 -12.59 11.57 0.93
CA LEU A 304 -12.10 12.67 0.10
C LEU A 304 -13.24 13.59 -0.36
N TRP A 305 -14.28 13.03 -0.99
CA TRP A 305 -15.44 13.79 -1.44
C TRP A 305 -16.21 14.43 -0.29
N GLY A 306 -16.38 13.71 0.82
CA GLY A 306 -17.02 14.23 2.03
C GLY A 306 -16.25 15.40 2.62
N PHE A 307 -14.93 15.31 2.73
CA PHE A 307 -14.09 16.41 3.23
C PHE A 307 -14.15 17.63 2.30
N ILE A 308 -14.00 17.44 0.98
CA ILE A 308 -14.11 18.51 -0.01
C ILE A 308 -15.51 19.16 0.07
N GLY A 309 -16.57 18.35 0.15
CA GLY A 309 -17.95 18.81 0.24
C GLY A 309 -18.20 19.68 1.50
N ILE A 310 -17.66 19.26 2.65
CA ILE A 310 -17.73 20.05 3.89
C ILE A 310 -17.02 21.39 3.72
N GLN A 311 -15.82 21.41 3.13
CA GLN A 311 -15.09 22.66 2.93
C GLN A 311 -15.80 23.57 1.92
N ALA A 312 -16.34 23.02 0.84
CA ALA A 312 -17.14 23.77 -0.15
C ALA A 312 -18.40 24.38 0.50
N TYR A 313 -19.15 23.61 1.29
CA TYR A 313 -20.31 24.10 2.02
C TYR A 313 -19.96 25.25 2.98
N ARG A 314 -18.85 25.12 3.73
CA ARG A 314 -18.37 26.15 4.65
C ARG A 314 -17.99 27.42 3.91
N TYR A 315 -17.31 27.30 2.78
CA TYR A 315 -16.96 28.45 1.94
C TYR A 315 -18.21 29.19 1.44
N ILE A 316 -19.19 28.44 0.93
CA ILE A 316 -20.46 29.01 0.45
C ILE A 316 -21.21 29.70 1.59
N LYS A 317 -21.27 29.08 2.77
CA LYS A 317 -21.94 29.63 3.95
C LYS A 317 -21.37 30.98 4.39
N VAL A 318 -20.05 31.16 4.25
CA VAL A 318 -19.38 32.42 4.63
C VAL A 318 -19.60 33.53 3.58
N HIS A 319 -19.55 33.17 2.29
CA HIS A 319 -19.56 34.16 1.20
C HIS A 319 -20.96 34.44 0.62
N ASN A 320 -21.93 33.55 0.82
CA ASN A 320 -23.30 33.66 0.34
C ASN A 320 -24.30 33.28 1.45
N PRO A 321 -24.56 34.13 2.43
CA PRO A 321 -25.48 33.85 3.55
C PRO A 321 -26.97 33.92 3.16
N SER A 322 -27.37 33.46 1.98
CA SER A 322 -28.75 33.57 1.47
C SER A 322 -29.61 32.34 1.83
N ALA A 323 -30.95 32.47 1.63
CA ALA A 323 -31.94 31.38 1.83
C ALA A 323 -31.70 30.12 0.99
N GLN A 324 -30.71 30.11 0.07
CA GLN A 324 -30.39 29.00 -0.79
C GLN A 324 -29.38 27.98 -0.17
N LEU A 325 -28.92 28.23 1.07
CA LEU A 325 -27.93 27.35 1.73
C LEU A 325 -28.40 25.89 1.83
N MET A 326 -29.70 25.65 2.00
CA MET A 326 -30.25 24.29 2.01
C MET A 326 -30.09 23.59 0.64
N ARG A 327 -30.35 24.33 -0.47
CA ARG A 327 -30.18 23.79 -1.84
C ARG A 327 -28.71 23.41 -2.10
N TRP A 328 -27.78 24.28 -1.72
CA TRP A 328 -26.35 24.02 -1.83
C TRP A 328 -25.93 22.80 -0.98
N ARG A 329 -26.43 22.72 0.25
CA ARG A 329 -26.17 21.56 1.13
C ARG A 329 -26.67 20.26 0.50
N LEU A 330 -27.91 20.23 0.00
CA LEU A 330 -28.49 19.06 -0.66
C LEU A 330 -27.72 18.69 -1.94
N GLY A 331 -27.39 19.67 -2.78
CA GLY A 331 -26.59 19.43 -3.99
C GLY A 331 -25.23 18.83 -3.71
N ILE A 332 -24.48 19.38 -2.75
CA ILE A 332 -23.17 18.84 -2.34
C ILE A 332 -23.32 17.42 -1.78
N MET A 333 -24.29 17.22 -0.88
CA MET A 333 -24.53 15.89 -0.31
C MET A 333 -24.88 14.85 -1.38
N SER A 334 -25.79 15.20 -2.31
CA SER A 334 -26.17 14.31 -3.41
C SER A 334 -24.97 13.97 -4.31
N THR A 335 -24.11 14.94 -4.60
CA THR A 335 -22.88 14.74 -5.37
C THR A 335 -21.93 13.77 -4.64
N VAL A 336 -21.68 14.00 -3.35
CA VAL A 336 -20.81 13.12 -2.53
C VAL A 336 -21.36 11.70 -2.51
N VAL A 337 -22.67 11.53 -2.28
CA VAL A 337 -23.33 10.22 -2.27
C VAL A 337 -23.22 9.55 -3.62
N LEU A 338 -23.56 10.27 -4.71
CA LEU A 338 -23.51 9.72 -6.08
C LEU A 338 -22.11 9.20 -6.41
N PHE A 339 -21.05 9.99 -6.24
CA PHE A 339 -19.69 9.57 -6.57
C PHE A 339 -19.19 8.45 -5.67
N SER A 340 -19.52 8.46 -4.37
CA SER A 340 -19.11 7.41 -3.44
C SER A 340 -19.82 6.08 -3.70
N LEU A 341 -21.11 6.10 -4.02
CA LEU A 341 -21.85 4.89 -4.42
C LEU A 341 -21.38 4.36 -5.77
N SER A 342 -21.16 5.24 -6.75
CA SER A 342 -20.61 4.83 -8.05
C SER A 342 -19.24 4.19 -7.90
N GLN A 343 -18.39 4.71 -7.02
CA GLN A 343 -17.10 4.09 -6.68
C GLN A 343 -17.30 2.69 -6.07
N ALA A 344 -18.23 2.53 -5.14
CA ALA A 344 -18.54 1.24 -4.52
C ALA A 344 -19.00 0.21 -5.58
N VAL A 345 -19.92 0.61 -6.45
CA VAL A 345 -20.40 -0.21 -7.58
C VAL A 345 -19.28 -0.57 -8.54
N ALA A 346 -18.38 0.38 -8.85
CA ALA A 346 -17.23 0.11 -9.71
C ALA A 346 -16.34 -1.00 -9.16
N ARG A 347 -16.08 -1.01 -7.84
CA ARG A 347 -15.22 -2.03 -7.21
C ARG A 347 -15.86 -3.43 -7.23
N VAL A 348 -17.18 -3.51 -7.06
CA VAL A 348 -17.94 -4.75 -7.18
C VAL A 348 -17.95 -5.24 -8.64
N TRP A 349 -18.25 -4.36 -9.61
CA TRP A 349 -18.23 -4.69 -11.03
C TRP A 349 -16.86 -5.14 -11.54
N TYR A 350 -15.78 -4.55 -11.05
CA TYR A 350 -14.41 -4.98 -11.37
C TYR A 350 -14.05 -6.36 -10.78
N GLY A 351 -14.90 -6.93 -9.92
CA GLY A 351 -14.67 -8.23 -9.28
C GLY A 351 -13.57 -8.23 -8.24
N VAL A 352 -13.19 -7.06 -7.71
CA VAL A 352 -12.05 -6.91 -6.80
C VAL A 352 -12.44 -6.73 -5.34
N HIS A 353 -13.71 -6.47 -5.06
CA HIS A 353 -14.27 -6.38 -3.70
C HIS A 353 -15.66 -7.00 -3.64
N PHE A 354 -15.97 -7.62 -2.51
CA PHE A 354 -17.33 -8.03 -2.17
C PHE A 354 -18.24 -6.82 -1.94
N ILE A 355 -19.55 -7.02 -2.02
CA ILE A 355 -20.53 -5.98 -1.69
C ILE A 355 -20.35 -5.53 -0.24
N SER A 356 -20.19 -6.49 0.68
CA SER A 356 -19.92 -6.25 2.10
C SER A 356 -18.67 -5.40 2.34
N ASP A 357 -17.58 -5.59 1.55
CA ASP A 357 -16.36 -4.77 1.64
C ASP A 357 -16.66 -3.30 1.37
N THR A 358 -17.48 -3.02 0.36
CA THR A 358 -17.82 -1.65 -0.04
C THR A 358 -18.82 -1.00 0.90
N VAL A 359 -19.81 -1.76 1.37
CA VAL A 359 -20.79 -1.28 2.36
C VAL A 359 -20.08 -0.94 3.69
N ALA A 360 -19.23 -1.82 4.18
CA ALA A 360 -18.42 -1.54 5.38
C ALA A 360 -17.55 -0.28 5.20
N SER A 361 -16.97 -0.08 4.00
CA SER A 361 -16.19 1.12 3.70
C SER A 361 -17.01 2.39 3.73
N LEU A 362 -18.25 2.34 3.25
CA LEU A 362 -19.18 3.48 3.33
C LEU A 362 -19.55 3.81 4.79
N VAL A 363 -19.76 2.79 5.62
CA VAL A 363 -20.04 2.97 7.05
C VAL A 363 -18.81 3.56 7.77
N ILE A 364 -17.64 2.94 7.63
CA ILE A 364 -16.39 3.41 8.26
C ILE A 364 -16.07 4.84 7.81
N GLY A 365 -16.16 5.13 6.51
CA GLY A 365 -15.91 6.45 5.95
C GLY A 365 -16.89 7.51 6.48
N SER A 366 -18.16 7.16 6.65
CA SER A 366 -19.17 8.05 7.22
C SER A 366 -18.85 8.37 8.69
N VAL A 367 -18.45 7.38 9.48
CA VAL A 367 -17.99 7.58 10.87
C VAL A 367 -16.76 8.49 10.91
N MET A 368 -15.78 8.28 10.01
CA MET A 368 -14.59 9.13 9.95
C MET A 368 -14.93 10.58 9.57
N ILE A 369 -15.80 10.80 8.57
CA ILE A 369 -16.24 12.14 8.19
C ILE A 369 -16.97 12.83 9.36
N ALA A 370 -17.87 12.10 10.06
CA ALA A 370 -18.57 12.62 11.23
C ALA A 370 -17.57 12.99 12.33
N SER A 371 -16.60 12.13 12.64
CA SER A 371 -15.56 12.38 13.65
C SER A 371 -14.71 13.62 13.32
N PHE A 372 -14.23 13.75 12.07
CA PHE A 372 -13.51 14.93 11.63
C PHE A 372 -14.38 16.20 11.69
N THR A 373 -15.67 16.09 11.34
CA THR A 373 -16.59 17.21 11.37
C THR A 373 -16.87 17.66 12.81
N LEU A 374 -17.08 16.74 13.72
CA LEU A 374 -17.24 17.01 15.15
C LEU A 374 -15.98 17.67 15.72
N TRP A 375 -14.81 17.11 15.45
CA TRP A 375 -13.54 17.69 15.89
C TRP A 375 -13.36 19.14 15.41
N ILE A 376 -13.63 19.40 14.13
CA ILE A 376 -13.54 20.75 13.58
C ILE A 376 -14.58 21.71 14.19
N ASN A 377 -15.77 21.21 14.56
CA ASN A 377 -16.85 22.07 15.13
C ASN A 377 -16.65 22.35 16.63
N LEU A 378 -16.17 21.38 17.40
CA LEU A 378 -15.87 21.56 18.81
C LEU A 378 -14.75 22.55 19.04
N ASP A 379 -13.87 22.74 18.03
CA ASP A 379 -12.71 23.59 18.18
C ASP A 379 -12.41 24.38 16.90
N LYS A 380 -13.16 25.47 16.69
CA LYS A 380 -13.05 26.32 15.51
C LYS A 380 -11.65 26.86 15.24
N HIS A 381 -10.78 26.90 16.23
CA HIS A 381 -9.41 27.40 16.13
C HIS A 381 -8.35 26.30 16.26
N ASN A 382 -8.68 25.14 16.81
CA ASN A 382 -7.67 24.15 17.22
C ASN A 382 -7.25 23.18 16.11
N LEU A 383 -8.06 22.86 15.10
CA LEU A 383 -7.59 21.94 14.07
C LEU A 383 -6.36 22.50 13.32
N THR A 384 -6.42 23.78 12.92
CA THR A 384 -5.26 24.45 12.31
C THR A 384 -4.11 24.59 13.30
N ARG A 385 -4.44 24.91 14.57
CA ARG A 385 -3.44 25.06 15.64
C ARG A 385 -2.78 23.70 15.99
N CYS A 386 -3.57 22.62 16.06
CA CYS A 386 -3.02 21.28 16.26
C CYS A 386 -2.11 20.85 15.10
N MET A 387 -2.55 21.01 13.84
CA MET A 387 -1.79 20.58 12.67
C MET A 387 -0.50 21.38 12.44
N THR A 388 -0.42 22.60 12.96
CA THR A 388 0.82 23.37 12.95
C THR A 388 1.63 23.19 14.22
N ASN A 389 1.16 22.36 15.18
CA ASN A 389 1.85 22.07 16.43
C ASN A 389 2.78 20.87 16.26
N LYS A 390 4.06 21.05 16.59
CA LYS A 390 5.07 20.01 16.53
C LYS A 390 4.76 18.81 17.43
N TRP A 391 4.21 19.05 18.63
CA TRP A 391 3.85 17.99 19.56
C TRP A 391 2.72 17.09 19.06
N PHE A 392 1.78 17.66 18.30
CA PHE A 392 0.74 16.86 17.62
C PHE A 392 1.39 15.88 16.65
N TRP A 393 2.30 16.36 15.77
CA TRP A 393 2.96 15.50 14.81
C TRP A 393 3.93 14.51 15.44
N LEU A 394 4.56 14.86 16.57
CA LEU A 394 5.35 13.90 17.34
C LEU A 394 4.48 12.74 17.83
N ASN A 395 3.32 13.02 18.44
CA ASN A 395 2.42 11.97 18.92
C ASN A 395 1.89 11.09 17.75
N VAL A 396 1.53 11.70 16.63
CA VAL A 396 1.13 10.96 15.42
C VAL A 396 2.28 10.09 14.91
N THR A 397 3.50 10.62 14.86
CA THR A 397 4.69 9.86 14.42
C THR A 397 4.97 8.68 15.35
N VAL A 398 4.88 8.87 16.66
CA VAL A 398 5.06 7.78 17.64
C VAL A 398 3.97 6.70 17.44
N ALA A 399 2.70 7.10 17.31
CA ALA A 399 1.60 6.16 17.09
C ALA A 399 1.78 5.34 15.81
N PHE A 400 2.10 6.00 14.69
CA PHE A 400 2.36 5.32 13.42
C PHE A 400 3.62 4.44 13.48
N GLY A 401 4.66 4.89 14.20
CA GLY A 401 5.88 4.11 14.43
C GLY A 401 5.63 2.83 15.24
N LEU A 402 4.80 2.90 16.28
CA LEU A 402 4.40 1.73 17.06
C LEU A 402 3.60 0.74 16.20
N ILE A 403 2.66 1.23 15.39
CA ILE A 403 1.90 0.38 14.46
C ILE A 403 2.84 -0.26 13.44
N ALA A 404 3.73 0.50 12.82
CA ALA A 404 4.69 -0.02 11.85
C ALA A 404 5.63 -1.06 12.48
N GLY A 405 6.12 -0.82 13.70
CA GLY A 405 7.02 -1.73 14.43
C GLY A 405 6.34 -3.05 14.84
N THR A 406 5.06 -3.01 15.22
CA THR A 406 4.32 -4.21 15.63
C THR A 406 3.82 -5.04 14.45
N THR A 407 3.40 -4.39 13.36
CA THR A 407 2.85 -5.10 12.19
C THR A 407 3.90 -5.50 11.17
N GLN A 408 5.02 -4.78 11.13
CA GLN A 408 6.11 -4.92 10.14
C GLN A 408 5.63 -4.86 8.67
N ALA A 409 4.41 -4.38 8.44
CA ALA A 409 3.83 -4.25 7.11
C ALA A 409 4.47 -3.07 6.35
N PRO A 410 4.91 -3.25 5.10
CA PRO A 410 5.55 -2.20 4.30
C PRO A 410 4.71 -0.92 4.20
N ASP A 411 3.40 -1.04 4.00
CA ASP A 411 2.47 0.09 3.92
C ASP A 411 2.50 0.96 5.18
N HIS A 412 2.57 0.33 6.37
CA HIS A 412 2.64 1.05 7.64
C HIS A 412 3.98 1.78 7.82
N ILE A 413 5.07 1.19 7.32
CA ILE A 413 6.40 1.83 7.33
C ILE A 413 6.40 3.05 6.39
N TYR A 414 5.76 2.96 5.21
CA TYR A 414 5.62 4.10 4.30
C TYR A 414 4.76 5.21 4.91
N LEU A 415 3.65 4.86 5.57
CA LEU A 415 2.80 5.83 6.27
C LEU A 415 3.53 6.49 7.44
N PHE A 416 4.31 5.73 8.22
CA PHE A 416 5.21 6.27 9.23
C PHE A 416 6.21 7.26 8.63
N SER A 417 6.82 6.92 7.49
CA SER A 417 7.75 7.81 6.77
C SER A 417 7.09 9.12 6.34
N CYS A 418 5.81 9.08 5.93
CA CYS A 418 5.04 10.28 5.61
C CYS A 418 4.87 11.20 6.82
N VAL A 419 4.41 10.67 7.96
CA VAL A 419 4.18 11.49 9.17
C VAL A 419 5.48 11.97 9.79
N LEU A 420 6.55 11.17 9.72
CA LEU A 420 7.90 11.57 10.15
C LEU A 420 8.40 12.78 9.34
N ALA A 421 8.24 12.75 8.01
CA ALA A 421 8.62 13.87 7.16
C ALA A 421 7.86 15.16 7.54
N ILE A 422 6.56 15.05 7.77
CA ILE A 422 5.75 16.19 8.21
C ILE A 422 6.23 16.71 9.57
N PHE A 423 6.49 15.82 10.53
CA PHE A 423 7.04 16.19 11.84
C PHE A 423 8.36 16.96 11.72
N LEU A 424 9.28 16.50 10.86
CA LEU A 424 10.58 17.12 10.67
C LEU A 424 10.49 18.53 10.09
N ILE A 425 9.58 18.78 9.15
CA ILE A 425 9.46 20.06 8.44
C ILE A 425 8.42 21.00 9.06
N ASN A 426 7.60 20.56 10.02
CA ASN A 426 6.42 21.30 10.50
C ASN A 426 6.74 22.70 11.02
N ASP A 427 7.89 22.91 11.71
CA ASP A 427 8.30 24.21 12.21
C ASP A 427 8.60 25.22 11.08
N TYR A 428 8.85 24.71 9.87
CA TYR A 428 9.13 25.55 8.70
C TYR A 428 7.84 25.97 7.96
N VAL A 429 6.70 25.31 8.20
CA VAL A 429 5.43 25.61 7.53
C VAL A 429 4.87 26.94 8.06
N PRO A 430 4.61 27.96 7.19
CA PRO A 430 4.05 29.24 7.61
C PRO A 430 2.60 29.05 8.09
N ARG A 431 2.26 29.69 9.21
CA ARG A 431 0.90 29.67 9.79
C ARG A 431 -0.05 30.67 9.14
N GLN A 432 0.50 31.79 8.69
CA GLN A 432 -0.21 32.87 8.00
C GLN A 432 0.51 33.17 6.70
N TYR A 433 -0.23 33.32 5.62
CA TYR A 433 0.30 33.62 4.30
C TYR A 433 -0.81 34.23 3.43
N GLN A 434 -0.39 34.98 2.41
CA GLN A 434 -1.27 35.52 1.38
C GLN A 434 -1.26 34.65 0.13
N ARG A 435 -2.19 34.86 -0.76
CA ARG A 435 -2.19 34.18 -2.07
C ARG A 435 -0.95 34.57 -2.85
N LEU A 436 -0.33 33.58 -3.50
CA LEU A 436 0.81 33.82 -4.37
C LEU A 436 0.36 34.60 -5.61
N ASN A 437 1.17 35.58 -6.05
CA ASN A 437 0.99 36.18 -7.35
C ASN A 437 1.40 35.17 -8.46
N LEU A 438 1.04 35.43 -9.72
CA LEU A 438 1.24 34.51 -10.83
C LEU A 438 2.72 34.07 -10.98
N ARG A 439 3.68 34.97 -10.78
CA ARG A 439 5.12 34.64 -10.91
C ARG A 439 5.56 33.64 -9.85
N TYR A 440 5.23 33.87 -8.58
CA TYR A 440 5.55 32.95 -7.49
C TYR A 440 4.78 31.64 -7.63
N LEU A 441 3.55 31.66 -8.12
CA LEU A 441 2.74 30.47 -8.38
C LEU A 441 3.38 29.59 -9.45
N LEU A 442 3.77 30.17 -10.59
CA LEU A 442 4.47 29.46 -11.66
C LEU A 442 5.82 28.91 -11.18
N GLY A 443 6.59 29.71 -10.41
CA GLY A 443 7.84 29.29 -9.81
C GLY A 443 7.65 28.09 -8.87
N LEU A 444 6.62 28.13 -8.00
CA LEU A 444 6.27 27.02 -7.13
C LEU A 444 5.94 25.74 -7.92
N ILE A 445 5.06 25.84 -8.91
CA ILE A 445 4.66 24.69 -9.75
C ILE A 445 5.89 24.08 -10.43
N THR A 446 6.72 24.91 -11.07
CA THR A 446 7.92 24.45 -11.75
C THR A 446 8.90 23.78 -10.79
N CYS A 447 9.14 24.38 -9.62
CA CYS A 447 10.04 23.86 -8.61
C CYS A 447 9.54 22.52 -8.03
N LEU A 448 8.22 22.40 -7.79
CA LEU A 448 7.59 21.15 -7.35
C LEU A 448 7.70 20.06 -8.42
N LEU A 449 7.37 20.37 -9.68
CA LEU A 449 7.45 19.39 -10.77
C LEU A 449 8.87 18.87 -10.97
N ILE A 450 9.86 19.77 -11.07
CA ILE A 450 11.26 19.38 -11.27
C ILE A 450 11.77 18.59 -10.06
N GLY A 451 11.61 19.12 -8.84
CA GLY A 451 12.15 18.49 -7.65
C GLY A 451 11.50 17.13 -7.37
N CYS A 452 10.17 17.00 -7.49
CA CYS A 452 9.50 15.72 -7.33
C CYS A 452 9.94 14.71 -8.39
N SER A 453 10.10 15.13 -9.66
CA SER A 453 10.57 14.25 -10.74
C SER A 453 12.00 13.76 -10.48
N VAL A 454 12.90 14.63 -10.06
CA VAL A 454 14.29 14.26 -9.72
C VAL A 454 14.32 13.28 -8.54
N ILE A 455 13.57 13.56 -7.47
CA ILE A 455 13.54 12.69 -6.27
C ILE A 455 12.97 11.31 -6.61
N LEU A 456 11.85 11.25 -7.33
CA LEU A 456 11.23 9.98 -7.72
C LEU A 456 12.10 9.19 -8.69
N TYR A 457 12.71 9.85 -9.66
CA TYR A 457 13.62 9.20 -10.61
C TYR A 457 14.88 8.66 -9.92
N SER A 458 15.48 9.45 -9.02
CA SER A 458 16.63 9.00 -8.23
C SER A 458 16.28 7.81 -7.34
N GLY A 459 15.13 7.85 -6.66
CA GLY A 459 14.62 6.74 -5.87
C GLY A 459 14.41 5.48 -6.72
N TYR A 460 13.80 5.62 -7.90
CA TYR A 460 13.62 4.51 -8.84
C TYR A 460 14.96 3.89 -9.29
N MET A 461 15.95 4.71 -9.63
CA MET A 461 17.29 4.23 -10.01
C MET A 461 17.97 3.48 -8.87
N LEU A 462 17.91 4.01 -7.63
CA LEU A 462 18.50 3.37 -6.46
C LEU A 462 17.84 2.03 -6.11
N ILE A 463 16.51 1.91 -6.24
CA ILE A 463 15.78 0.66 -6.00
C ILE A 463 16.27 -0.44 -6.96
N ASN A 464 16.53 -0.10 -8.21
CA ASN A 464 16.97 -1.07 -9.22
C ASN A 464 18.40 -1.60 -8.99
N LEU A 465 19.19 -0.96 -8.11
CA LEU A 465 20.54 -1.42 -7.76
C LEU A 465 20.54 -2.55 -6.70
N SER A 466 19.40 -2.82 -6.06
CA SER A 466 19.34 -3.82 -4.97
C SER A 466 18.18 -4.80 -5.15
N ASN A 467 18.47 -6.07 -4.84
CA ASN A 467 17.48 -7.14 -4.75
C ASN A 467 17.15 -7.52 -3.28
N VAL A 468 17.71 -6.79 -2.32
CA VAL A 468 17.51 -7.03 -0.89
C VAL A 468 16.29 -6.23 -0.44
N SER A 469 15.24 -6.92 0.02
CA SER A 469 13.94 -6.31 0.40
C SER A 469 14.10 -5.19 1.43
N LEU A 470 14.97 -5.38 2.45
CA LEU A 470 15.23 -4.36 3.48
C LEU A 470 15.85 -3.08 2.89
N ILE A 471 16.80 -3.21 1.95
CA ILE A 471 17.43 -2.06 1.29
C ILE A 471 16.40 -1.34 0.42
N VAL A 472 15.59 -2.07 -0.35
CA VAL A 472 14.51 -1.50 -1.17
C VAL A 472 13.50 -0.75 -0.30
N LEU A 473 13.09 -1.35 0.83
CA LEU A 473 12.19 -0.73 1.80
C LEU A 473 12.77 0.57 2.37
N ALA A 474 14.05 0.55 2.76
CA ALA A 474 14.75 1.74 3.26
C ALA A 474 14.84 2.85 2.20
N ILE A 475 15.21 2.52 0.96
CA ILE A 475 15.28 3.49 -0.14
C ILE A 475 13.91 4.11 -0.40
N ARG A 476 12.83 3.32 -0.47
CA ARG A 476 11.46 3.83 -0.65
C ARG A 476 11.05 4.75 0.51
N SER A 477 11.33 4.35 1.75
CA SER A 477 11.03 5.15 2.95
C SER A 477 11.78 6.49 2.95
N ILE A 478 13.07 6.48 2.64
CA ILE A 478 13.88 7.70 2.52
C ILE A 478 13.36 8.59 1.39
N THR A 479 13.04 8.00 0.23
CA THR A 479 12.46 8.73 -0.91
C THR A 479 11.17 9.44 -0.52
N ILE A 480 10.28 8.79 0.24
CA ILE A 480 9.04 9.38 0.77
C ILE A 480 9.35 10.55 1.71
N VAL A 481 10.29 10.37 2.65
CA VAL A 481 10.69 11.44 3.59
C VAL A 481 11.22 12.65 2.82
N VAL A 482 12.13 12.44 1.87
CA VAL A 482 12.72 13.52 1.06
C VAL A 482 11.65 14.20 0.21
N LEU A 483 10.74 13.43 -0.41
CA LEU A 483 9.67 13.95 -1.26
C LEU A 483 8.72 14.86 -0.49
N ILE A 484 8.21 14.42 0.66
CA ILE A 484 7.28 15.22 1.49
C ILE A 484 7.98 16.44 2.07
N THR A 485 9.22 16.28 2.52
CA THR A 485 10.03 17.40 3.01
C THR A 485 10.28 18.44 1.91
N TRP A 486 10.55 17.99 0.67
CA TRP A 486 10.64 18.87 -0.49
C TRP A 486 9.35 19.62 -0.79
N ILE A 487 8.22 18.88 -0.86
CA ILE A 487 6.90 19.48 -1.17
C ILE A 487 6.56 20.57 -0.16
N LEU A 488 6.66 20.27 1.14
CA LEU A 488 6.34 21.22 2.21
C LEU A 488 7.40 22.31 2.35
N GLY A 489 8.67 21.99 2.21
CA GLY A 489 9.77 22.95 2.32
C GLY A 489 9.75 23.96 1.18
N CYS A 490 9.67 23.47 -0.06
CA CYS A 490 9.58 24.32 -1.25
C CYS A 490 8.35 25.24 -1.19
N SER A 491 7.16 24.66 -0.95
CA SER A 491 5.93 25.46 -0.85
C SER A 491 6.02 26.48 0.28
N SER A 492 6.51 26.09 1.45
CA SER A 492 6.68 27.01 2.59
C SER A 492 7.62 28.15 2.28
N TRP A 493 8.70 27.90 1.52
CA TRP A 493 9.60 28.96 1.09
C TRP A 493 8.89 30.01 0.22
N PHE A 494 8.13 29.57 -0.80
CA PHE A 494 7.38 30.46 -1.67
C PHE A 494 6.30 31.25 -0.90
N TYR A 495 5.54 30.58 -0.02
CA TYR A 495 4.50 31.25 0.76
C TYR A 495 5.05 32.20 1.81
N ARG A 496 6.25 31.99 2.36
CA ARG A 496 6.92 32.91 3.27
C ARG A 496 7.29 34.23 2.61
N GLN A 497 7.56 34.26 1.29
CA GLN A 497 7.82 35.50 0.56
C GLN A 497 6.61 36.42 0.52
N THR A 498 5.40 35.89 0.78
CA THR A 498 4.16 36.66 0.80
C THR A 498 3.65 36.96 2.22
N CYS A 499 4.34 36.50 3.25
CA CYS A 499 4.02 36.84 4.62
C CYS A 499 4.24 38.35 4.82
N PRO A 500 3.26 39.11 5.41
CA PRO A 500 3.51 40.48 5.80
C PRO A 500 4.72 40.49 6.77
N PRO A 501 5.62 41.49 6.67
CA PRO A 501 6.70 41.60 7.64
C PRO A 501 6.04 41.64 9.01
N LEU A 502 6.38 40.65 9.86
CA LEU A 502 5.98 40.66 11.25
C LEU A 502 6.43 42.01 11.81
N ALA A 503 5.47 42.81 12.25
CA ALA A 503 5.76 43.94 13.10
C ALA A 503 6.52 43.39 14.30
N HIS A 504 7.84 43.51 14.29
CA HIS A 504 8.74 43.18 15.39
C HIS A 504 8.54 44.10 16.62
N ALA A 505 7.37 44.73 16.72
CA ALA A 505 7.06 45.77 17.71
C ALA A 505 6.07 45.37 18.82
N GLN A 506 5.70 44.08 18.96
CA GLN A 506 4.81 43.67 20.06
C GLN A 506 5.31 42.48 20.91
N GLN A 507 6.60 42.27 21.00
CA GLN A 507 7.22 41.39 22.02
C GLN A 507 8.20 42.10 22.93
N ALA A 508 8.12 43.42 23.03
CA ALA A 508 8.78 44.21 24.03
C ALA A 508 7.76 45.05 24.79
N ASN A 509 6.87 44.39 25.53
CA ASN A 509 6.20 44.92 26.73
C ASN A 509 5.61 43.72 27.49
#